data_b4ebd8ac4b3f3682285f5305ad39a0d3
#
_entry.id   b4ebd8ac4b3f3682285f5305ad39a0d3
#
_cell.length_a   1.000
_cell.length_b   1.000
_cell.length_c   1.000
_cell.angle_alpha   90.00
_cell.angle_beta   90.00
_cell.angle_gamma   90.00
#
_symmetry.space_group_name_H-M   'P 1'
#
loop_
_entity.id
_entity.type
_entity.pdbx_description
1 polymer ?
#
loop_
_entity_poly.entity_id
_entity_poly.type
_entity_poly.pdbx_seq_one_letter_code
_entity_poly.pdbx_strand_id
1 'polypeptide(L)'
;MIMAGAKSEMPGSIDKAPRHDEATGWSSTAISYQRGEADPPHHHVEGQLLFATRGVMLVQTESDRWVIPPQRALWLPPLHIHSYHLLSQTDLRAIYFSSSLIAECTSFTKSQQVHVITLRR
;
A
#
# COMPACT_ATOMS: atom_id res chain seq x y z
N MET A 1 13.40 -11.45 8.91
CA MET A 1 13.00 -11.51 8.42
C MET A 1 12.75 -11.79 7.57
N ILE A 2 12.51 -12.09 7.18
CA ILE A 2 12.25 -12.31 6.41
C ILE A 2 11.59 -12.74 5.79
N MET A 3 11.27 -12.83 5.37
CA MET A 3 10.53 -13.08 4.79
C MET A 3 10.65 -14.04 4.10
N ALA A 4 10.39 -14.57 4.49
CA ALA A 4 10.54 -15.71 4.04
C ALA A 4 10.05 -15.83 2.77
N GLY A 5 9.07 -15.71 2.63
CA GLY A 5 8.61 -16.01 1.47
C GLY A 5 9.20 -15.46 0.35
N ALA A 6 9.94 -14.60 0.60
CA ALA A 6 10.48 -13.92 -0.46
C ALA A 6 10.96 -14.75 -1.52
N LYS A 7 11.22 -15.88 -1.23
CA LYS A 7 11.55 -16.66 -2.24
C LYS A 7 12.36 -16.03 -3.23
N SER A 8 13.28 -15.67 -3.28
CA SER A 8 14.18 -15.24 -4.32
C SER A 8 13.67 -14.10 -5.14
N GLU A 9 12.63 -13.51 -4.75
CA GLU A 9 12.21 -12.37 -5.52
C GLU A 9 13.14 -11.22 -5.34
N MET A 10 13.38 -10.50 -6.42
CA MET A 10 14.22 -9.32 -6.36
C MET A 10 13.45 -8.17 -5.74
N PRO A 11 14.13 -7.31 -4.95
CA PRO A 11 13.48 -6.13 -4.44
C PRO A 11 12.86 -5.34 -5.58
N GLY A 12 11.64 -4.92 -5.40
CA GLY A 12 11.00 -4.12 -6.42
C GLY A 12 10.41 -4.92 -7.56
N SER A 13 10.31 -6.23 -7.44
CA SER A 13 9.68 -6.99 -8.51
C SER A 13 8.25 -6.52 -8.70
N ILE A 14 7.81 -6.51 -9.94
CA ILE A 14 6.47 -6.06 -10.26
C ILE A 14 5.48 -7.19 -10.03
N ASP A 15 4.35 -6.84 -9.45
CA ASP A 15 3.25 -7.76 -9.29
C ASP A 15 2.36 -7.62 -10.52
N LYS A 16 2.29 -8.66 -11.33
CA LYS A 16 1.62 -8.56 -12.62
C LYS A 16 0.13 -8.82 -12.56
N ALA A 17 -0.34 -9.45 -11.51
CA ALA A 17 -1.77 -9.73 -11.42
C ALA A 17 -2.53 -8.45 -11.12
N PRO A 18 -3.60 -8.15 -11.85
CA PRO A 18 -4.37 -6.96 -11.54
C PRO A 18 -4.96 -7.04 -10.14
N ARG A 19 -4.91 -5.94 -9.42
CA ARG A 19 -5.48 -5.88 -8.08
C ARG A 19 -6.76 -5.08 -8.05
N HIS A 20 -7.21 -4.57 -9.18
CA HIS A 20 -8.42 -3.77 -9.24
C HIS A 20 -9.48 -4.50 -10.05
N ASP A 21 -10.74 -4.15 -9.82
CA ASP A 21 -11.85 -4.65 -10.60
C ASP A 21 -11.84 -3.93 -11.94
N GLU A 22 -11.85 -4.69 -13.03
CA GLU A 22 -11.78 -4.08 -14.36
C GLU A 22 -13.01 -3.22 -14.68
N ALA A 23 -14.17 -3.58 -14.12
CA ALA A 23 -15.37 -2.83 -14.43
C ALA A 23 -15.41 -1.48 -13.72
N THR A 24 -14.92 -1.40 -12.48
CA THR A 24 -14.98 -0.17 -11.70
C THR A 24 -13.67 0.59 -11.67
N GLY A 25 -12.55 -0.08 -11.90
CA GLY A 25 -11.23 0.54 -11.82
C GLY A 25 -10.66 0.57 -10.41
N TRP A 26 -11.34 0.00 -9.43
CA TRP A 26 -10.84 -0.02 -8.06
C TRP A 26 -11.24 -1.31 -7.36
N SER A 27 -10.56 -1.58 -6.26
CA SER A 27 -10.94 -2.69 -5.37
C SER A 27 -10.40 -2.38 -3.99
N SER A 28 -10.89 -3.11 -2.99
CA SER A 28 -10.39 -2.96 -1.63
C SER A 28 -10.14 -4.33 -1.03
N THR A 29 -9.20 -4.40 -0.11
CA THR A 29 -8.91 -5.62 0.64
C THR A 29 -8.80 -5.29 2.11
N ALA A 30 -9.05 -6.30 2.94
CA ALA A 30 -8.93 -6.21 4.38
C ALA A 30 -8.11 -7.40 4.83
N ILE A 31 -7.01 -7.15 5.51
CA ILE A 31 -6.10 -8.20 5.94
C ILE A 31 -5.71 -7.94 7.39
N SER A 32 -5.74 -8.99 8.20
CA SER A 32 -5.26 -8.90 9.57
C SER A 32 -3.86 -9.49 9.63
N TYR A 33 -2.96 -8.74 10.22
CA TYR A 33 -1.57 -9.15 10.38
C TYR A 33 -1.22 -9.23 11.85
N GLN A 34 -0.30 -10.12 12.15
CA GLN A 34 0.28 -10.22 13.48
C GLN A 34 1.48 -9.29 13.56
N ARG A 35 1.78 -8.87 14.78
CA ARG A 35 2.99 -8.09 15.02
C ARG A 35 4.20 -8.84 14.47
N GLY A 36 5.05 -8.12 13.75
CA GLY A 36 6.28 -8.68 13.20
C GLY A 36 6.15 -9.23 11.81
N GLU A 37 4.94 -9.37 11.28
CA GLU A 37 4.80 -9.79 9.90
C GLU A 37 5.24 -8.66 8.98
N ALA A 38 5.59 -9.01 7.75
CA ALA A 38 6.11 -8.05 6.79
C ALA A 38 5.78 -8.50 5.38
N ASP A 39 5.66 -7.52 4.50
CA ASP A 39 5.59 -7.77 3.07
C ASP A 39 6.90 -7.28 2.46
N PRO A 40 7.52 -8.08 1.59
CA PRO A 40 8.78 -7.66 0.97
C PRO A 40 8.58 -6.54 -0.03
N PRO A 41 9.65 -5.87 -0.43
CA PRO A 41 9.55 -4.81 -1.42
C PRO A 41 8.93 -5.31 -2.73
N HIS A 42 7.98 -4.55 -3.23
CA HIS A 42 7.29 -4.88 -4.47
C HIS A 42 6.67 -3.60 -5.04
N HIS A 43 6.18 -3.69 -6.25
CA HIS A 43 5.42 -2.60 -6.86
C HIS A 43 4.37 -3.19 -7.79
N HIS A 44 3.40 -2.39 -8.14
CA HIS A 44 2.32 -2.80 -9.04
C HIS A 44 1.83 -1.60 -9.82
N VAL A 45 1.04 -1.88 -10.87
CA VAL A 45 0.59 -0.82 -11.77
C VAL A 45 -0.49 0.07 -11.15
N GLU A 46 -1.16 -0.44 -10.13
CA GLU A 46 -2.21 0.35 -9.47
C GLU A 46 -1.61 1.32 -8.47
N GLY A 47 -2.30 2.43 -8.25
CA GLY A 47 -2.06 3.24 -7.08
C GLY A 47 -2.74 2.60 -5.88
N GLN A 48 -2.24 2.84 -4.70
CA GLN A 48 -2.74 2.19 -3.49
C GLN A 48 -2.89 3.20 -2.36
N LEU A 49 -4.07 3.18 -1.74
CA LEU A 49 -4.28 3.90 -0.50
C LEU A 49 -4.25 2.87 0.62
N LEU A 50 -3.33 3.05 1.56
CA LEU A 50 -3.05 2.07 2.60
C LEU A 50 -3.33 2.67 3.96
N PHE A 51 -4.13 2.01 4.78
CA PHE A 51 -4.41 2.49 6.14
C PHE A 51 -4.79 1.32 7.03
N ALA A 52 -4.78 1.57 8.33
CA ALA A 52 -5.17 0.57 9.32
C ALA A 52 -6.35 1.08 10.11
N THR A 53 -7.29 0.21 10.40
CA THR A 53 -8.37 0.54 11.31
C THR A 53 -7.93 0.28 12.75
N ARG A 54 -6.90 -0.54 12.93
CA ARG A 54 -6.31 -0.85 14.22
C ARG A 54 -4.86 -1.21 14.00
N GLY A 55 -3.97 -0.76 14.89
CA GLY A 55 -2.57 -1.12 14.82
C GLY A 55 -1.74 -0.06 14.12
N VAL A 56 -0.45 -0.32 14.05
CA VAL A 56 0.54 0.60 13.50
C VAL A 56 1.45 -0.16 12.55
N MET A 57 1.71 0.42 11.40
CA MET A 57 2.60 -0.20 10.43
C MET A 57 3.71 0.75 10.03
N LEU A 58 4.84 0.19 9.65
CA LEU A 58 5.94 0.92 9.07
C LEU A 58 5.96 0.61 7.58
N VAL A 59 5.88 1.64 6.75
CA VAL A 59 5.97 1.48 5.29
C VAL A 59 7.28 2.10 4.84
N GLN A 60 8.02 1.37 4.02
CA GLN A 60 9.29 1.85 3.48
C GLN A 60 9.15 1.98 1.97
N THR A 61 9.64 3.10 1.47
CA THR A 61 9.78 3.32 0.03
C THR A 61 11.27 3.43 -0.26
N GLU A 62 11.63 3.72 -1.50
CA GLU A 62 13.05 3.81 -1.84
C GLU A 62 13.78 4.90 -1.07
N SER A 63 13.08 5.97 -0.73
CA SER A 63 13.73 7.13 -0.12
C SER A 63 13.30 7.40 1.31
N ASP A 64 12.20 6.84 1.78
CA ASP A 64 11.64 7.27 3.05
C ASP A 64 11.02 6.13 3.84
N ARG A 65 10.76 6.42 5.10
CA ARG A 65 10.03 5.54 6.01
C ARG A 65 8.85 6.30 6.56
N TRP A 66 7.73 5.59 6.69
CA TRP A 66 6.49 6.19 7.12
C TRP A 66 5.90 5.33 8.23
N VAL A 67 5.66 5.89 9.40
CA VAL A 67 4.96 5.20 10.48
C VAL A 67 3.51 5.63 10.39
N ILE A 68 2.62 4.67 10.17
CA ILE A 68 1.23 4.95 9.89
C ILE A 68 0.36 4.42 11.02
N PRO A 69 -0.13 5.29 11.91
CA PRO A 69 -1.08 4.89 12.95
C PRO A 69 -2.50 4.93 12.38
N PRO A 70 -3.49 4.47 13.16
CA PRO A 70 -4.88 4.64 12.73
C PRO A 70 -5.18 6.10 12.48
N GLN A 71 -6.15 6.36 11.59
CA GLN A 71 -6.58 7.70 11.20
C GLN A 71 -5.62 8.41 10.26
N ARG A 72 -4.58 7.71 9.82
CA ARG A 72 -3.69 8.20 8.77
C ARG A 72 -3.70 7.18 7.65
N ALA A 73 -3.61 7.65 6.43
CA ALA A 73 -3.47 6.79 5.26
C ALA A 73 -2.24 7.23 4.49
N LEU A 74 -1.66 6.30 3.77
CA LEU A 74 -0.52 6.59 2.91
C LEU A 74 -0.95 6.37 1.48
N TRP A 75 -0.71 7.36 0.63
CA TRP A 75 -0.93 7.23 -0.80
C TRP A 75 0.36 6.76 -1.46
N LEU A 76 0.27 5.64 -2.16
CA LEU A 76 1.39 5.07 -2.92
C LEU A 76 1.03 5.15 -4.40
N PRO A 77 1.65 6.07 -5.14
CA PRO A 77 1.37 6.17 -6.57
C PRO A 77 1.75 4.91 -7.33
N PRO A 78 1.22 4.73 -8.55
CA PRO A 78 1.57 3.57 -9.35
C PRO A 78 3.07 3.37 -9.49
N LEU A 79 3.49 2.12 -9.45
CA LEU A 79 4.86 1.68 -9.71
C LEU A 79 5.89 2.11 -8.67
N HIS A 80 5.48 2.64 -7.53
CA HIS A 80 6.41 2.96 -6.45
C HIS A 80 6.73 1.69 -5.66
N ILE A 81 8.01 1.41 -5.50
CA ILE A 81 8.48 0.27 -4.73
C ILE A 81 8.19 0.53 -3.25
N HIS A 82 7.58 -0.43 -2.60
CA HIS A 82 7.26 -0.30 -1.18
C HIS A 82 7.26 -1.65 -0.49
N SER A 83 7.45 -1.60 0.82
CA SER A 83 7.34 -2.76 1.69
C SER A 83 6.75 -2.29 3.01
N TYR A 84 6.23 -3.21 3.82
CA TYR A 84 5.78 -2.81 5.13
C TYR A 84 6.04 -3.86 6.19
N HIS A 85 6.18 -3.35 7.41
CA HIS A 85 6.34 -4.14 8.62
C HIS A 85 5.25 -3.77 9.59
N LEU A 86 4.65 -4.75 10.20
CA LEU A 86 3.57 -4.52 11.14
C LEU A 86 4.17 -4.38 12.54
N LEU A 87 4.10 -3.20 13.09
CA LEU A 87 4.70 -2.89 14.40
C LEU A 87 3.83 -3.38 15.55
N SER A 88 2.59 -3.71 15.26
CA SER A 88 1.67 -4.29 16.23
C SER A 88 0.71 -5.17 15.46
N GLN A 89 -0.18 -5.86 16.15
CA GLN A 89 -1.28 -6.53 15.47
C GLN A 89 -2.09 -5.47 14.74
N THR A 90 -2.33 -5.66 13.47
CA THR A 90 -2.86 -4.61 12.61
C THR A 90 -3.98 -5.14 11.73
N ASP A 91 -5.08 -4.39 11.68
CA ASP A 91 -6.14 -4.64 10.72
C ASP A 91 -5.96 -3.63 9.60
N LEU A 92 -5.44 -4.12 8.48
CA LEU A 92 -5.02 -3.29 7.37
C LEU A 92 -6.10 -3.24 6.30
N ARG A 93 -6.24 -2.08 5.71
CA ARG A 93 -7.12 -1.88 4.55
C ARG A 93 -6.30 -1.29 3.43
N ALA A 94 -6.55 -1.77 2.23
CA ALA A 94 -5.89 -1.23 1.05
C ALA A 94 -6.94 -1.03 -0.03
N ILE A 95 -6.87 0.11 -0.69
CA ILE A 95 -7.73 0.41 -1.83
C ILE A 95 -6.82 0.59 -3.02
N TYR A 96 -7.10 -0.14 -4.09
CA TYR A 96 -6.29 -0.09 -5.31
C TYR A 96 -7.06 0.63 -6.40
N PHE A 97 -6.37 1.48 -7.14
CA PHE A 97 -6.97 2.27 -8.20
C PHE A 97 -6.22 2.02 -9.50
N SER A 98 -6.96 1.76 -10.57
CA SER A 98 -6.34 1.60 -11.88
C SER A 98 -5.77 2.93 -12.37
N SER A 99 -4.83 2.85 -13.29
CA SER A 99 -4.27 4.06 -13.90
C SER A 99 -5.34 4.87 -14.62
N SER A 100 -6.29 4.19 -15.24
CA SER A 100 -7.38 4.88 -15.94
C SER A 100 -8.23 5.69 -14.97
N LEU A 101 -8.57 5.08 -13.83
CA LEU A 101 -9.39 5.78 -12.86
C LEU A 101 -8.64 6.96 -12.26
N ILE A 102 -7.34 6.78 -11.98
CA ILE A 102 -6.51 7.85 -11.44
C ILE A 102 -6.49 9.04 -12.41
N ALA A 103 -6.41 8.76 -13.71
CA ALA A 103 -6.37 9.82 -14.70
C ALA A 103 -7.63 10.69 -14.70
N GLU A 104 -8.75 10.13 -14.23
CA GLU A 104 -10.01 10.87 -14.18
C GLU A 104 -10.22 11.59 -12.87
N CYS A 105 -9.39 11.35 -11.88
CA CYS A 105 -9.58 11.95 -10.57
C CYS A 105 -8.87 13.30 -10.48
N THR A 106 -9.37 14.15 -9.59
CA THR A 106 -8.72 15.43 -9.32
C THR A 106 -8.29 15.55 -7.87
N SER A 107 -8.31 14.44 -7.14
CA SER A 107 -8.00 14.43 -5.73
C SER A 107 -6.58 13.96 -5.49
N PHE A 108 -6.30 13.51 -4.28
CA PHE A 108 -4.96 13.06 -3.90
C PHE A 108 -4.40 11.96 -4.80
N THR A 109 -5.26 11.20 -5.47
CA THR A 109 -4.80 10.10 -6.31
C THR A 109 -4.01 10.58 -7.52
N LYS A 110 -4.09 11.86 -7.86
CA LYS A 110 -3.30 12.39 -8.97
C LYS A 110 -1.87 12.72 -8.56
N SER A 111 -1.56 12.69 -7.28
CA SER A 111 -0.20 12.99 -6.84
C SER A 111 0.75 11.90 -7.31
N GLN A 112 1.92 12.32 -7.77
CA GLN A 112 2.99 11.42 -8.17
C GLN A 112 3.91 11.12 -6.99
N GLN A 113 3.62 11.62 -5.82
CA GLN A 113 4.48 11.46 -4.66
C GLN A 113 3.77 10.69 -3.57
N VAL A 114 4.52 9.85 -2.86
CA VAL A 114 4.04 9.19 -1.65
C VAL A 114 3.77 10.26 -0.61
N HIS A 115 2.60 10.25 -0.01
CA HIS A 115 2.30 11.21 1.04
C HIS A 115 1.23 10.70 1.99
N VAL A 116 1.20 11.30 3.18
CA VAL A 116 0.27 10.92 4.23
C VAL A 116 -0.99 11.77 4.14
N ILE A 117 -2.12 11.12 4.36
CA ILE A 117 -3.43 11.76 4.35
C ILE A 117 -4.05 11.52 5.72
N THR A 118 -4.58 12.58 6.33
CA THR A 118 -5.30 12.44 7.58
C THR A 118 -6.74 12.07 7.27
N LEU A 119 -7.20 10.99 7.90
CA LEU A 119 -8.58 10.55 7.71
C LEU A 119 -9.46 11.23 8.73
N ARG A 120 -10.60 11.69 8.29
CA ARG A 120 -11.57 12.31 9.17
C ARG A 120 -12.77 11.42 9.33
N ARG A 121 -13.40 11.54 10.44
CA ARG A 121 -14.62 10.80 10.69
C ARG A 121 -15.83 11.58 10.29
#